data_d891269ccf3295f535f80cc9e7ec8d37
#
_entry.id   d891269ccf3295f535f80cc9e7ec8d37
#
_cell.length_a   1.000
_cell.length_b   1.000
_cell.length_c   1.000
_cell.angle_alpha   90.00
_cell.angle_beta   90.00
_cell.angle_gamma   90.00
#
_symmetry.space_group_name_H-M   'P 1'
#
loop_
_entity.id
_entity.type
_entity.pdbx_description
1 polymer ?
#
loop_
_entity_poly.entity_id
_entity_poly.type
_entity_poly.pdbx_seq_one_letter_code
_entity_poly.pdbx_strand_id
1 'polypeptide(L)'
;RIEAHVLAAERLHGDDTTVPVLAKGQTDVGRLWTYVRDDAPFGGSAPPAAIFHYSRDRKGAHPQAHLAAWRGVLQADAYGGYAELYKPDRSPGLILEAGCWAHARRKFFELADIETAERQKARGEKPKAVYPKALDAVRLIDALFAVERQINGASPDERLATRREQSAPIIAELEAWMTETRRQLTSSHHIVKAINYLKRRWPSFTRFLDDGRICLSNNAAERALRGIALGRKSWLFAGSDRGGQRAAAMYSLIATAKLNDVDPQAWLADVLARINDLPASRLDELLPWNWQPTGLAA
;
A
#
# COMPACT_ATOMS: atom_id res chain seq x y z
N ARG A 1 -17.08 13.12 2.81
CA ARG A 1 -16.26 13.55 3.95
C ARG A 1 -14.99 12.71 4.08
N ILE A 2 -15.08 11.38 4.25
CA ILE A 2 -13.89 10.49 4.38
C ILE A 2 -12.97 10.65 3.16
N GLU A 3 -13.50 10.65 1.94
CA GLU A 3 -12.71 10.85 0.73
C GLU A 3 -11.98 12.20 0.73
N ALA A 4 -12.68 13.29 1.08
CA ALA A 4 -12.07 14.62 1.19
C ALA A 4 -10.93 14.63 2.23
N HIS A 5 -11.10 13.94 3.36
CA HIS A 5 -10.06 13.81 4.39
C HIS A 5 -8.85 13.02 3.89
N VAL A 6 -9.06 11.91 3.18
CA VAL A 6 -7.97 11.11 2.60
C VAL A 6 -7.22 11.92 1.55
N LEU A 7 -7.95 12.57 0.63
CA LEU A 7 -7.34 13.36 -0.45
C LEU A 7 -6.75 14.72 0.01
N ALA A 8 -6.96 15.11 1.26
CA ALA A 8 -6.26 16.24 1.87
C ALA A 8 -4.83 15.89 2.34
N ALA A 9 -4.47 14.60 2.38
CA ALA A 9 -3.14 14.17 2.79
C ALA A 9 -2.08 14.52 1.72
N GLU A 10 -0.89 14.88 2.17
CA GLU A 10 0.27 15.11 1.30
C GLU A 10 0.96 13.81 0.87
N ARG A 11 0.68 12.71 1.55
CA ARG A 11 1.16 11.36 1.24
C ARG A 11 0.01 10.36 1.34
N LEU A 12 -0.12 9.51 0.32
CA LEU A 12 -1.07 8.40 0.29
C LEU A 12 -0.36 7.08 0.04
N HIS A 13 -0.89 6.03 0.64
CA HIS A 13 -0.62 4.66 0.22
C HIS A 13 -1.68 4.24 -0.80
N GLY A 14 -1.27 3.65 -1.92
CA GLY A 14 -2.17 3.18 -2.98
C GLY A 14 -1.91 1.73 -3.34
N ASP A 15 -2.97 0.94 -3.53
CA ASP A 15 -2.87 -0.45 -3.98
C ASP A 15 -4.19 -0.90 -4.60
N ASP A 16 -4.20 -2.08 -5.24
CA ASP A 16 -5.42 -2.66 -5.80
C ASP A 16 -5.51 -4.18 -5.59
N THR A 17 -6.72 -4.70 -5.58
CA THR A 17 -6.95 -6.14 -5.54
C THR A 17 -8.05 -6.56 -6.51
N THR A 18 -8.00 -7.82 -6.93
CA THR A 18 -9.04 -8.40 -7.79
C THR A 18 -10.34 -8.62 -7.04
N VAL A 19 -11.45 -8.40 -7.72
CA VAL A 19 -12.79 -8.78 -7.28
C VAL A 19 -13.46 -9.57 -8.40
N PRO A 20 -13.80 -10.85 -8.19
CA PRO A 20 -14.63 -11.59 -9.13
C PRO A 20 -16.01 -10.93 -9.24
N VAL A 21 -16.53 -10.80 -10.45
CA VAL A 21 -17.84 -10.20 -10.73
C VAL A 21 -18.64 -11.17 -11.59
N LEU A 22 -19.89 -11.44 -11.20
CA LEU A 22 -20.76 -12.35 -11.95
C LEU A 22 -21.05 -11.77 -13.34
N ALA A 23 -20.83 -12.58 -14.37
CA ALA A 23 -21.14 -12.29 -15.75
C ALA A 23 -21.88 -13.50 -16.39
N LYS A 24 -22.49 -13.28 -17.55
CA LYS A 24 -23.24 -14.35 -18.22
C LYS A 24 -22.33 -15.52 -18.60
N GLY A 25 -22.53 -16.66 -17.93
CA GLY A 25 -21.80 -17.92 -18.21
C GLY A 25 -20.35 -17.94 -17.73
N GLN A 26 -19.87 -16.88 -17.04
CA GLN A 26 -18.50 -16.78 -16.52
C GLN A 26 -18.41 -15.82 -15.33
N THR A 27 -17.21 -15.66 -14.82
CA THR A 27 -16.89 -14.61 -13.82
C THR A 27 -15.86 -13.68 -14.42
N ASP A 28 -16.19 -12.40 -14.51
CA ASP A 28 -15.25 -11.34 -14.88
C ASP A 28 -14.37 -10.93 -13.70
N VAL A 29 -13.26 -10.26 -13.97
CA VAL A 29 -12.32 -9.80 -12.96
C VAL A 29 -12.33 -8.27 -12.91
N GLY A 30 -13.10 -7.73 -11.96
CA GLY A 30 -13.02 -6.32 -11.57
C GLY A 30 -11.87 -6.03 -10.59
N ARG A 31 -11.74 -4.79 -10.20
CA ARG A 31 -10.72 -4.29 -9.26
C ARG A 31 -11.33 -3.42 -8.18
N LEU A 32 -10.80 -3.55 -6.98
CA LEU A 32 -10.96 -2.57 -5.91
C LEU A 32 -9.60 -1.91 -5.67
N TRP A 33 -9.58 -0.60 -5.89
CA TRP A 33 -8.46 0.29 -5.61
C TRP A 33 -8.63 0.86 -4.23
N THR A 34 -7.54 1.02 -3.49
CA THR A 34 -7.58 1.71 -2.20
C THR A 34 -6.55 2.82 -2.14
N TYR A 35 -6.91 3.90 -1.46
CA TYR A 35 -5.99 4.96 -1.05
C TYR A 35 -6.14 5.17 0.44
N VAL A 36 -5.01 5.15 1.14
CA VAL A 36 -4.98 5.20 2.60
C VAL A 36 -4.13 6.37 3.07
N ARG A 37 -4.72 7.19 3.93
CA ARG A 37 -4.01 8.14 4.78
C ARG A 37 -3.68 7.44 6.09
N ASP A 38 -2.41 7.41 6.46
CA ASP A 38 -1.92 6.91 7.75
C ASP A 38 -0.67 7.70 8.13
N ASP A 39 -0.86 8.77 8.90
CA ASP A 39 0.19 9.71 9.26
C ASP A 39 0.90 9.29 10.57
N ALA A 40 0.40 8.27 11.29
CA ALA A 40 0.97 7.80 12.55
C ALA A 40 2.46 7.38 12.47
N PRO A 41 2.97 6.76 11.38
CA PRO A 41 4.37 6.38 11.29
C PRO A 41 5.38 7.53 11.39
N PHE A 42 4.95 8.77 11.11
CA PHE A 42 5.79 9.97 11.22
C PHE A 42 5.24 10.98 12.24
N GLY A 43 4.50 10.50 13.25
CA GLY A 43 3.99 11.32 14.35
C GLY A 43 2.87 12.29 13.97
N GLY A 44 2.26 12.11 12.79
CA GLY A 44 1.14 12.94 12.37
C GLY A 44 -0.13 12.64 13.17
N SER A 45 -0.88 13.70 13.52
CA SER A 45 -2.09 13.62 14.36
C SER A 45 -3.37 13.42 13.57
N ALA A 46 -3.32 13.46 12.23
CA ALA A 46 -4.52 13.29 11.42
C ALA A 46 -5.05 11.86 11.51
N PRO A 47 -6.37 11.67 11.73
CA PRO A 47 -6.96 10.35 11.83
C PRO A 47 -6.69 9.49 10.58
N PRO A 48 -6.32 8.22 10.73
CA PRO A 48 -6.13 7.33 9.59
C PRO A 48 -7.47 7.03 8.91
N ALA A 49 -7.45 6.99 7.58
CA ALA A 49 -8.66 6.71 6.81
C ALA A 49 -8.32 6.02 5.48
N ALA A 50 -9.26 5.23 4.96
CA ALA A 50 -9.14 4.53 3.69
C ALA A 50 -10.35 4.76 2.82
N ILE A 51 -10.12 4.98 1.53
CA ILE A 51 -11.17 5.01 0.50
C ILE A 51 -10.93 3.89 -0.50
N PHE A 52 -12.03 3.39 -1.03
CA PHE A 52 -12.03 2.34 -2.05
C PHE A 52 -12.84 2.77 -3.26
N HIS A 53 -12.33 2.44 -4.44
CA HIS A 53 -13.02 2.63 -5.71
C HIS A 53 -13.08 1.31 -6.46
N TYR A 54 -14.20 1.06 -7.11
CA TYR A 54 -14.37 -0.12 -7.97
C TYR A 54 -14.12 0.25 -9.43
N SER A 55 -13.49 -0.65 -10.16
CA SER A 55 -13.41 -0.59 -11.61
C SER A 55 -13.57 -1.97 -12.24
N ARG A 56 -14.01 -1.99 -13.49
CA ARG A 56 -14.24 -3.22 -14.26
C ARG A 56 -12.95 -3.91 -14.70
N ASP A 57 -11.86 -3.15 -14.78
CA ASP A 57 -10.56 -3.64 -15.21
C ASP A 57 -9.43 -2.93 -14.44
N ARG A 58 -8.17 -3.27 -14.75
CA ARG A 58 -6.96 -2.70 -14.14
C ARG A 58 -6.31 -1.61 -15.00
N LYS A 59 -7.04 -0.85 -15.81
CA LYS A 59 -6.44 0.20 -16.64
C LYS A 59 -5.97 1.39 -15.80
N GLY A 60 -4.86 2.01 -16.22
CA GLY A 60 -4.30 3.20 -15.55
C GLY A 60 -5.21 4.43 -15.57
N ALA A 61 -6.22 4.47 -16.46
CA ALA A 61 -7.22 5.53 -16.47
C ALA A 61 -8.01 5.63 -15.15
N HIS A 62 -8.19 4.51 -14.43
CA HIS A 62 -8.91 4.51 -13.16
C HIS A 62 -8.16 5.28 -12.06
N PRO A 63 -6.91 4.94 -11.69
CA PRO A 63 -6.18 5.72 -10.71
C PRO A 63 -5.91 7.17 -11.17
N GLN A 64 -5.80 7.43 -12.47
CA GLN A 64 -5.71 8.79 -13.01
C GLN A 64 -6.98 9.59 -12.70
N ALA A 65 -8.17 9.00 -12.85
CA ALA A 65 -9.44 9.64 -12.52
C ALA A 65 -9.60 9.84 -11.00
N HIS A 66 -9.27 8.81 -10.19
CA HIS A 66 -9.39 8.87 -8.73
C HIS A 66 -8.51 9.98 -8.13
N LEU A 67 -7.31 10.16 -8.65
CA LEU A 67 -6.32 11.12 -8.14
C LEU A 67 -6.20 12.37 -9.02
N ALA A 68 -7.18 12.63 -9.90
CA ALA A 68 -7.12 13.72 -10.88
C ALA A 68 -6.81 15.08 -10.25
N ALA A 69 -7.43 15.41 -9.12
CA ALA A 69 -7.25 16.68 -8.40
C ALA A 69 -6.18 16.61 -7.29
N TRP A 70 -5.61 15.45 -7.03
CA TRP A 70 -4.66 15.25 -5.92
C TRP A 70 -3.21 15.46 -6.36
N ARG A 71 -2.38 15.93 -5.43
CA ARG A 71 -0.92 16.08 -5.57
C ARG A 71 -0.24 15.63 -4.27
N GLY A 72 0.98 15.13 -4.35
CA GLY A 72 1.72 14.69 -3.16
C GLY A 72 2.61 13.48 -3.44
N VAL A 73 2.89 12.69 -2.43
CA VAL A 73 3.67 11.45 -2.53
C VAL A 73 2.73 10.25 -2.57
N LEU A 74 2.73 9.50 -3.67
CA LEU A 74 2.01 8.23 -3.77
C LEU A 74 2.98 7.07 -3.50
N GLN A 75 2.76 6.39 -2.40
CA GLN A 75 3.48 5.18 -2.03
C GLN A 75 2.70 3.95 -2.50
N ALA A 76 3.19 3.29 -3.53
CA ALA A 76 2.51 2.17 -4.16
C ALA A 76 3.49 1.09 -4.61
N ASP A 77 2.94 -0.03 -5.11
CA ASP A 77 3.72 -1.00 -5.85
C ASP A 77 4.16 -0.41 -7.21
N ALA A 78 5.06 -1.12 -7.90
CA ALA A 78 5.57 -0.69 -9.19
C ALA A 78 4.60 -0.97 -10.36
N TYR A 79 3.29 -0.85 -10.14
CA TYR A 79 2.30 -1.06 -11.19
C TYR A 79 2.42 0.00 -12.30
N GLY A 80 2.55 -0.46 -13.56
CA GLY A 80 2.75 0.44 -14.72
C GLY A 80 1.58 1.39 -14.99
N GLY A 81 0.37 1.08 -14.53
CA GLY A 81 -0.81 1.95 -14.68
C GLY A 81 -0.74 3.27 -13.91
N TYR A 82 0.20 3.40 -12.96
CA TYR A 82 0.46 4.66 -12.28
C TYR A 82 1.41 5.60 -13.04
N ALA A 83 2.04 5.14 -14.13
CA ALA A 83 3.09 5.91 -14.82
C ALA A 83 2.66 7.31 -15.26
N GLU A 84 1.41 7.45 -15.74
CA GLU A 84 0.85 8.75 -16.16
C GLU A 84 0.68 9.74 -14.99
N LEU A 85 0.47 9.22 -13.75
CA LEU A 85 0.37 10.05 -12.55
C LEU A 85 1.70 10.72 -12.18
N TYR A 86 2.82 10.13 -12.56
CA TYR A 86 4.16 10.61 -12.21
C TYR A 86 4.79 11.54 -13.27
N LYS A 87 4.05 11.89 -14.33
CA LYS A 87 4.52 12.81 -15.34
C LYS A 87 4.76 14.21 -14.77
N PRO A 88 5.86 14.88 -15.15
CA PRO A 88 6.24 16.17 -14.59
C PRO A 88 5.33 17.33 -15.00
N ASP A 89 4.65 17.21 -16.14
CA ASP A 89 3.72 18.19 -16.71
C ASP A 89 2.27 18.02 -16.24
N ARG A 90 2.03 17.12 -15.26
CA ARG A 90 0.70 16.84 -14.74
C ARG A 90 0.09 18.05 -14.03
N SER A 91 -1.17 18.38 -14.36
CA SER A 91 -2.02 19.32 -13.62
C SER A 91 -2.91 18.54 -12.62
N PRO A 92 -3.19 19.03 -11.39
CA PRO A 92 -2.86 20.33 -10.81
C PRO A 92 -1.46 20.39 -10.16
N GLY A 93 -0.65 19.37 -10.24
CA GLY A 93 0.71 19.34 -9.71
C GLY A 93 1.28 17.93 -9.68
N LEU A 94 2.54 17.84 -9.27
CA LEU A 94 3.30 16.58 -9.27
C LEU A 94 2.72 15.57 -8.29
N ILE A 95 2.71 14.31 -8.71
CA ILE A 95 2.66 13.16 -7.82
C ILE A 95 4.04 12.51 -7.86
N LEU A 96 4.68 12.44 -6.70
CA LEU A 96 5.98 11.82 -6.55
C LEU A 96 5.82 10.33 -6.21
N GLU A 97 6.46 9.48 -6.99
CA GLU A 97 6.47 8.04 -6.71
C GLU A 97 7.35 7.72 -5.49
N ALA A 98 6.84 6.94 -4.53
CA ALA A 98 7.63 6.30 -3.49
C ALA A 98 7.48 4.78 -3.59
N GLY A 99 8.60 4.06 -3.71
CA GLY A 99 8.63 2.62 -3.91
C GLY A 99 8.39 1.84 -2.60
N CYS A 100 7.91 0.60 -2.74
CA CYS A 100 7.70 -0.31 -1.62
C CYS A 100 8.88 -1.27 -1.47
N TRP A 101 9.70 -1.10 -0.43
CA TRP A 101 10.84 -1.97 -0.12
C TRP A 101 10.41 -3.40 0.26
N ALA A 102 9.20 -3.59 0.79
CA ALA A 102 8.69 -4.93 1.07
C ALA A 102 8.50 -5.74 -0.23
N HIS A 103 8.04 -5.11 -1.32
CA HIS A 103 7.98 -5.75 -2.63
C HIS A 103 9.37 -6.03 -3.23
N ALA A 104 10.31 -5.10 -3.05
CA ALA A 104 11.69 -5.31 -3.48
C ALA A 104 12.33 -6.48 -2.72
N ARG A 105 12.18 -6.52 -1.39
CA ARG A 105 12.65 -7.61 -0.53
C ARG A 105 12.12 -8.97 -0.97
N ARG A 106 10.81 -9.05 -1.24
CA ARG A 106 10.15 -10.30 -1.69
C ARG A 106 10.81 -10.87 -2.94
N LYS A 107 11.16 -10.02 -3.92
CA LYS A 107 11.83 -10.47 -5.16
C LYS A 107 13.18 -11.15 -4.91
N PHE A 108 13.97 -10.66 -3.96
CA PHE A 108 15.24 -11.28 -3.59
C PHE A 108 15.01 -12.51 -2.69
N PHE A 109 14.07 -12.43 -1.76
CA PHE A 109 13.75 -13.54 -0.86
C PHE A 109 13.27 -14.78 -1.62
N GLU A 110 12.39 -14.62 -2.60
CA GLU A 110 11.91 -15.73 -3.45
C GLU A 110 13.04 -16.41 -4.24
N LEU A 111 14.14 -15.70 -4.52
CA LEU A 111 15.33 -16.25 -5.18
C LEU A 111 16.25 -16.98 -4.20
N ALA A 112 16.21 -16.62 -2.93
CA ALA A 112 17.07 -17.18 -1.87
C ALA A 112 16.35 -18.25 -1.03
N ASP A 113 15.08 -18.56 -1.30
CA ASP A 113 14.22 -19.43 -0.49
C ASP A 113 14.60 -20.91 -0.62
N ILE A 114 15.63 -21.28 0.17
CA ILE A 114 16.16 -22.66 0.26
C ILE A 114 15.10 -23.60 0.85
N GLU A 115 14.36 -23.17 1.89
CA GLU A 115 13.40 -24.02 2.59
C GLU A 115 12.25 -24.48 1.67
N THR A 116 11.74 -23.57 0.85
CA THR A 116 10.69 -23.95 -0.12
C THR A 116 11.22 -24.91 -1.16
N ALA A 117 12.46 -24.72 -1.64
CA ALA A 117 13.07 -25.64 -2.59
C ALA A 117 13.28 -27.05 -1.99
N GLU A 118 13.70 -27.12 -0.72
CA GLU A 118 13.84 -28.40 0.01
C GLU A 118 12.49 -29.09 0.24
N ARG A 119 11.44 -28.33 0.62
CA ARG A 119 10.07 -28.87 0.76
C ARG A 119 9.52 -29.40 -0.55
N GLN A 120 9.75 -28.69 -1.68
CA GLN A 120 9.36 -29.16 -3.01
C GLN A 120 10.07 -30.48 -3.37
N LYS A 121 11.40 -30.54 -3.12
CA LYS A 121 12.18 -31.76 -3.34
C LYS A 121 11.66 -32.94 -2.50
N ALA A 122 11.32 -32.71 -1.24
CA ALA A 122 10.77 -33.71 -0.34
C ALA A 122 9.39 -34.25 -0.81
N ARG A 123 8.63 -33.44 -1.56
CA ARG A 123 7.34 -33.83 -2.16
C ARG A 123 7.47 -34.48 -3.55
N GLY A 124 8.70 -34.66 -4.06
CA GLY A 124 8.93 -35.15 -5.42
C GLY A 124 8.64 -34.13 -6.52
N GLU A 125 8.44 -32.86 -6.17
CA GLU A 125 8.22 -31.76 -7.11
C GLU A 125 9.58 -31.24 -7.62
N LYS A 126 9.57 -30.63 -8.83
CA LYS A 126 10.79 -29.97 -9.35
C LYS A 126 11.08 -28.70 -8.53
N PRO A 127 12.19 -28.66 -7.75
CA PRO A 127 12.47 -27.52 -6.92
C PRO A 127 12.83 -26.27 -7.76
N LYS A 128 12.49 -25.09 -7.23
CA LYS A 128 12.94 -23.81 -7.80
C LYS A 128 14.45 -23.68 -7.68
N ALA A 129 15.09 -23.05 -8.67
CA ALA A 129 16.49 -22.68 -8.58
C ALA A 129 16.71 -21.69 -7.43
N VAL A 130 17.66 -22.00 -6.55
CA VAL A 130 18.02 -21.18 -5.39
C VAL A 130 19.29 -20.43 -5.68
N TYR A 131 19.32 -19.15 -5.32
CA TYR A 131 20.46 -18.25 -5.50
C TYR A 131 20.87 -17.63 -4.15
N PRO A 132 21.72 -18.30 -3.34
CA PRO A 132 22.07 -17.85 -1.98
C PRO A 132 22.60 -16.40 -1.93
N LYS A 133 23.29 -15.94 -2.97
CA LYS A 133 23.77 -14.55 -3.09
C LYS A 133 22.63 -13.51 -2.96
N ALA A 134 21.39 -13.86 -3.26
CA ALA A 134 20.26 -12.98 -3.07
C ALA A 134 19.94 -12.68 -1.59
N LEU A 135 20.43 -13.52 -0.63
CA LEU A 135 20.30 -13.26 0.80
C LEU A 135 21.06 -11.99 1.23
N ASP A 136 22.12 -11.61 0.56
CA ASP A 136 22.85 -10.38 0.89
C ASP A 136 21.95 -9.17 0.73
N ALA A 137 21.22 -9.08 -0.39
CA ALA A 137 20.24 -8.02 -0.60
C ALA A 137 19.09 -8.08 0.42
N VAL A 138 18.61 -9.28 0.78
CA VAL A 138 17.59 -9.45 1.81
C VAL A 138 18.06 -8.90 3.15
N ARG A 139 19.29 -9.22 3.57
CA ARG A 139 19.88 -8.73 4.83
C ARG A 139 20.01 -7.21 4.86
N LEU A 140 20.47 -6.60 3.77
CA LEU A 140 20.59 -5.14 3.67
C LEU A 140 19.22 -4.47 3.74
N ILE A 141 18.22 -5.01 3.05
CA ILE A 141 16.85 -4.49 3.12
C ILE A 141 16.25 -4.70 4.53
N ASP A 142 16.53 -5.82 5.18
CA ASP A 142 16.09 -6.07 6.56
C ASP A 142 16.73 -5.10 7.56
N ALA A 143 17.98 -4.69 7.33
CA ALA A 143 18.64 -3.66 8.11
C ALA A 143 17.94 -2.29 7.96
N LEU A 144 17.49 -1.91 6.76
CA LEU A 144 16.66 -0.71 6.57
C LEU A 144 15.37 -0.78 7.39
N PHE A 145 14.68 -1.92 7.37
CA PHE A 145 13.47 -2.10 8.19
C PHE A 145 13.77 -2.10 9.69
N ALA A 146 14.97 -2.51 10.12
CA ALA A 146 15.38 -2.43 11.51
C ALA A 146 15.51 -0.97 11.97
N VAL A 147 16.12 -0.10 11.16
CA VAL A 147 16.17 1.35 11.43
C VAL A 147 14.77 1.94 11.51
N GLU A 148 13.89 1.63 10.54
CA GLU A 148 12.53 2.17 10.51
C GLU A 148 11.69 1.80 11.75
N ARG A 149 11.91 0.62 12.33
CA ARG A 149 11.23 0.23 13.59
C ARG A 149 11.60 1.12 14.77
N GLN A 150 12.83 1.63 14.80
CA GLN A 150 13.31 2.51 15.88
C GLN A 150 12.70 3.91 15.81
N ILE A 151 12.41 4.38 14.60
CA ILE A 151 11.89 5.73 14.33
C ILE A 151 10.40 5.77 13.98
N ASN A 152 9.68 4.67 14.23
CA ASN A 152 8.24 4.63 14.00
C ASN A 152 7.52 5.53 15.02
N GLY A 153 6.72 6.48 14.52
CA GLY A 153 6.04 7.49 15.35
C GLY A 153 6.88 8.73 15.67
N ALA A 154 8.16 8.75 15.30
CA ALA A 154 9.00 9.95 15.42
C ALA A 154 8.61 11.00 14.37
N SER A 155 8.96 12.27 14.64
CA SER A 155 8.72 13.38 13.71
C SER A 155 9.47 13.20 12.38
N PRO A 156 9.01 13.85 11.28
CA PRO A 156 9.70 13.78 10.00
C PRO A 156 11.18 14.16 10.07
N ASP A 157 11.53 15.16 10.86
CA ASP A 157 12.91 15.65 11.00
C ASP A 157 13.79 14.64 11.74
N GLU A 158 13.31 14.04 12.83
CA GLU A 158 14.01 12.96 13.54
C GLU A 158 14.21 11.74 12.66
N ARG A 159 13.20 11.37 11.88
CA ARG A 159 13.28 10.27 10.90
C ARG A 159 14.34 10.57 9.84
N LEU A 160 14.38 11.79 9.29
CA LEU A 160 15.40 12.19 8.33
C LEU A 160 16.81 12.14 8.92
N ALA A 161 17.02 12.67 10.14
CA ALA A 161 18.31 12.65 10.80
C ALA A 161 18.83 11.21 10.97
N THR A 162 18.00 10.31 11.54
CA THR A 162 18.37 8.91 11.74
C THR A 162 18.61 8.17 10.41
N ARG A 163 17.83 8.44 9.37
CA ARG A 163 18.00 7.83 8.06
C ARG A 163 19.29 8.26 7.37
N ARG A 164 19.68 9.54 7.50
CA ARG A 164 20.96 10.04 6.97
C ARG A 164 22.15 9.36 7.65
N GLU A 165 22.06 9.14 8.96
CA GLU A 165 23.10 8.49 9.73
C GLU A 165 23.16 6.97 9.50
N GLN A 166 22.01 6.28 9.54
CA GLN A 166 21.98 4.83 9.61
C GLN A 166 21.51 4.17 8.30
N SER A 167 20.52 4.73 7.60
CA SER A 167 19.97 4.10 6.39
C SER A 167 20.76 4.46 5.12
N ALA A 168 21.29 5.67 5.01
CA ALA A 168 22.06 6.09 3.83
C ALA A 168 23.30 5.22 3.59
N PRO A 169 24.11 4.83 4.59
CA PRO A 169 25.21 3.88 4.40
C PRO A 169 24.74 2.52 3.88
N ILE A 170 23.62 1.99 4.41
CA ILE A 170 23.05 0.70 3.97
C ILE A 170 22.60 0.79 2.49
N ILE A 171 22.00 1.91 2.07
CA ILE A 171 21.61 2.14 0.68
C ILE A 171 22.84 2.19 -0.23
N ALA A 172 23.93 2.85 0.21
CA ALA A 172 25.18 2.89 -0.54
C ALA A 172 25.81 1.48 -0.69
N GLU A 173 25.79 0.67 0.37
CA GLU A 173 26.26 -0.71 0.35
C GLU A 173 25.41 -1.58 -0.62
N LEU A 174 24.09 -1.45 -0.56
CA LEU A 174 23.18 -2.15 -1.46
C LEU A 174 23.42 -1.75 -2.93
N GLU A 175 23.66 -0.48 -3.20
CA GLU A 175 23.96 0.01 -4.55
C GLU A 175 25.30 -0.54 -5.08
N ALA A 176 26.32 -0.57 -4.23
CA ALA A 176 27.62 -1.19 -4.55
C ALA A 176 27.46 -2.68 -4.82
N TRP A 177 26.72 -3.41 -3.95
CA TRP A 177 26.43 -4.83 -4.14
C TRP A 177 25.67 -5.10 -5.45
N MET A 178 24.66 -4.28 -5.78
CA MET A 178 23.91 -4.41 -7.04
C MET A 178 24.82 -4.21 -8.26
N THR A 179 25.72 -3.23 -8.19
CA THR A 179 26.62 -2.88 -9.27
C THR A 179 27.62 -4.02 -9.53
N GLU A 180 28.23 -4.53 -8.47
CA GLU A 180 29.20 -5.64 -8.57
C GLU A 180 28.51 -6.95 -9.00
N THR A 181 27.33 -7.24 -8.47
CA THR A 181 26.57 -8.44 -8.85
C THR A 181 26.17 -8.43 -10.32
N ARG A 182 25.76 -7.27 -10.86
CA ARG A 182 25.46 -7.14 -12.29
C ARG A 182 26.68 -7.30 -13.20
N ARG A 183 27.86 -6.95 -12.72
CA ARG A 183 29.12 -7.14 -13.47
C ARG A 183 29.49 -8.61 -13.59
N GLN A 184 29.16 -9.41 -12.57
CA GLN A 184 29.52 -10.83 -12.47
C GLN A 184 28.52 -11.77 -13.16
N LEU A 185 27.28 -11.33 -13.41
CA LEU A 185 26.19 -12.19 -13.87
C LEU A 185 25.65 -11.72 -15.23
N THR A 186 25.11 -12.65 -16.00
CA THR A 186 24.48 -12.35 -17.28
C THR A 186 23.20 -11.54 -17.10
N SER A 187 22.82 -10.76 -18.10
CA SER A 187 21.60 -9.92 -18.07
C SER A 187 20.30 -10.72 -17.90
N SER A 188 20.28 -11.99 -18.29
CA SER A 188 19.14 -12.91 -18.16
C SER A 188 19.02 -13.53 -16.76
N HIS A 189 20.06 -13.41 -15.92
CA HIS A 189 20.09 -14.02 -14.60
C HIS A 189 18.99 -13.47 -13.69
N HIS A 190 18.38 -14.33 -12.87
CA HIS A 190 17.21 -13.95 -12.03
C HIS A 190 17.53 -12.85 -11.02
N ILE A 191 18.71 -12.87 -10.39
CA ILE A 191 19.16 -11.80 -9.48
C ILE A 191 19.28 -10.47 -10.25
N VAL A 192 19.80 -10.47 -11.48
CA VAL A 192 19.94 -9.27 -12.31
C VAL A 192 18.55 -8.69 -12.65
N LYS A 193 17.56 -9.54 -12.89
CA LYS A 193 16.17 -9.07 -13.11
C LYS A 193 15.60 -8.38 -11.85
N ALA A 194 15.87 -8.92 -10.65
CA ALA A 194 15.47 -8.29 -9.39
C ALA A 194 16.21 -6.95 -9.16
N ILE A 195 17.51 -6.90 -9.44
CA ILE A 195 18.29 -5.65 -9.40
C ILE A 195 17.74 -4.62 -10.40
N ASN A 196 17.43 -5.01 -11.63
CA ASN A 196 16.89 -4.12 -12.64
C ASN A 196 15.51 -3.55 -12.26
N TYR A 197 14.70 -4.30 -11.52
CA TYR A 197 13.46 -3.80 -10.97
C TYR A 197 13.71 -2.61 -10.03
N LEU A 198 14.67 -2.69 -9.12
CA LEU A 198 15.08 -1.58 -8.25
C LEU A 198 15.72 -0.42 -9.05
N LYS A 199 16.72 -0.72 -9.90
CA LYS A 199 17.48 0.32 -10.61
C LYS A 199 16.63 1.18 -11.55
N ARG A 200 15.61 0.62 -12.18
CA ARG A 200 14.67 1.38 -13.03
C ARG A 200 13.92 2.48 -12.30
N ARG A 201 13.75 2.33 -10.99
CA ARG A 201 12.98 3.25 -10.11
C ARG A 201 13.79 3.64 -8.88
N TRP A 202 15.11 3.63 -8.99
CA TRP A 202 16.00 3.91 -7.87
C TRP A 202 15.65 5.21 -7.12
N PRO A 203 15.36 6.35 -7.82
CA PRO A 203 14.93 7.57 -7.13
C PRO A 203 13.64 7.39 -6.31
N SER A 204 12.70 6.55 -6.72
CA SER A 204 11.49 6.31 -5.93
C SER A 204 11.75 5.44 -4.69
N PHE A 205 12.72 4.54 -4.76
CA PHE A 205 13.14 3.72 -3.62
C PHE A 205 14.03 4.49 -2.62
N THR A 206 14.80 5.48 -3.07
CA THR A 206 15.68 6.27 -2.20
C THR A 206 15.03 7.55 -1.67
N ARG A 207 13.88 7.96 -2.17
CA ARG A 207 13.16 9.18 -1.78
C ARG A 207 12.88 9.30 -0.27
N PHE A 208 12.77 8.19 0.45
CA PHE A 208 12.58 8.21 1.90
C PHE A 208 13.77 8.82 2.67
N LEU A 209 14.95 8.91 2.04
CA LEU A 209 16.12 9.61 2.58
C LEU A 209 16.00 11.14 2.49
N ASP A 210 15.07 11.65 1.69
CA ASP A 210 14.85 13.08 1.46
C ASP A 210 13.58 13.60 2.14
N ASP A 211 12.62 12.71 2.46
CA ASP A 211 11.35 13.07 3.10
C ASP A 211 11.01 12.11 4.24
N GLY A 212 11.05 12.61 5.47
CA GLY A 212 10.78 11.84 6.69
C GLY A 212 9.36 11.27 6.78
N ARG A 213 8.40 11.80 6.02
CA ARG A 213 7.01 11.32 5.98
C ARG A 213 6.85 10.03 5.19
N ILE A 214 7.78 9.69 4.29
CA ILE A 214 7.71 8.48 3.47
C ILE A 214 7.99 7.24 4.33
N CYS A 215 7.19 6.19 4.16
CA CYS A 215 7.41 4.89 4.76
C CYS A 215 8.26 3.99 3.84
N LEU A 216 8.92 2.96 4.38
CA LEU A 216 9.62 1.98 3.55
C LEU A 216 8.65 1.03 2.81
N SER A 217 7.45 0.83 3.32
CA SER A 217 6.52 -0.13 2.75
C SER A 217 5.14 0.46 2.49
N ASN A 218 4.41 -0.19 1.59
CA ASN A 218 3.02 0.10 1.29
C ASN A 218 2.04 -0.70 2.17
N ASN A 219 2.48 -1.16 3.32
CA ASN A 219 1.72 -2.08 4.18
C ASN A 219 0.37 -1.49 4.66
N ALA A 220 0.23 -0.17 4.73
CA ALA A 220 -1.05 0.45 5.09
C ALA A 220 -2.15 0.11 4.08
N ALA A 221 -1.87 0.24 2.77
CA ALA A 221 -2.81 -0.15 1.72
C ALA A 221 -3.02 -1.67 1.68
N GLU A 222 -1.95 -2.47 1.82
CA GLU A 222 -2.05 -3.94 1.87
C GLU A 222 -2.94 -4.40 3.05
N ARG A 223 -2.80 -3.80 4.23
CA ARG A 223 -3.67 -4.09 5.40
C ARG A 223 -5.13 -3.73 5.13
N ALA A 224 -5.38 -2.58 4.49
CA ALA A 224 -6.72 -2.16 4.12
C ALA A 224 -7.39 -3.14 3.15
N LEU A 225 -6.64 -3.69 2.18
CA LEU A 225 -7.13 -4.69 1.24
C LEU A 225 -7.31 -6.09 1.84
N ARG A 226 -6.69 -6.37 3.01
CA ARG A 226 -6.71 -7.73 3.60
C ARG A 226 -8.12 -8.24 3.89
N GLY A 227 -9.03 -7.36 4.34
CA GLY A 227 -10.43 -7.72 4.56
C GLY A 227 -11.14 -8.22 3.31
N ILE A 228 -10.84 -7.61 2.15
CA ILE A 228 -11.36 -8.03 0.85
C ILE A 228 -10.74 -9.35 0.43
N ALA A 229 -9.42 -9.48 0.54
CA ALA A 229 -8.69 -10.68 0.13
C ALA A 229 -9.12 -11.93 0.91
N LEU A 230 -9.47 -11.77 2.20
CA LEU A 230 -10.02 -12.84 3.03
C LEU A 230 -11.50 -13.08 2.71
N GLY A 231 -12.31 -12.01 2.63
CA GLY A 231 -13.75 -12.08 2.40
C GLY A 231 -14.12 -12.75 1.07
N ARG A 232 -13.31 -12.57 0.02
CA ARG A 232 -13.50 -13.24 -1.29
C ARG A 232 -13.66 -14.75 -1.19
N LYS A 233 -13.07 -15.38 -0.18
CA LYS A 233 -13.18 -16.83 0.05
C LYS A 233 -14.57 -17.22 0.53
N SER A 234 -15.34 -16.29 1.10
CA SER A 234 -16.68 -16.52 1.64
C SER A 234 -17.78 -16.08 0.69
N TRP A 235 -17.68 -14.88 0.08
CA TRP A 235 -18.75 -14.35 -0.77
C TRP A 235 -18.54 -14.60 -2.28
N LEU A 236 -17.45 -15.23 -2.70
CA LEU A 236 -17.09 -15.71 -4.03
C LEU A 236 -17.01 -14.64 -5.13
N PHE A 237 -18.04 -13.83 -5.34
CA PHE A 237 -18.10 -12.77 -6.37
C PHE A 237 -19.07 -11.65 -6.01
N ALA A 238 -18.87 -10.48 -6.61
CA ALA A 238 -19.88 -9.40 -6.63
C ALA A 238 -20.92 -9.73 -7.71
N GLY A 239 -22.20 -9.51 -7.41
CA GLY A 239 -23.29 -9.85 -8.33
C GLY A 239 -23.36 -8.98 -9.60
N SER A 240 -22.69 -7.81 -9.61
CA SER A 240 -22.65 -6.86 -10.72
C SER A 240 -21.61 -5.78 -10.48
N ASP A 241 -21.33 -4.92 -11.48
CA ASP A 241 -20.50 -3.70 -11.30
C ASP A 241 -21.08 -2.78 -10.21
N ARG A 242 -22.41 -2.62 -10.16
CA ARG A 242 -23.08 -1.86 -9.10
C ARG A 242 -22.87 -2.48 -7.72
N GLY A 243 -22.81 -3.82 -7.64
CA GLY A 243 -22.43 -4.54 -6.44
C GLY A 243 -20.98 -4.24 -6.03
N GLY A 244 -20.06 -4.21 -6.99
CA GLY A 244 -18.66 -3.81 -6.78
C GLY A 244 -18.51 -2.37 -6.27
N GLN A 245 -19.28 -1.42 -6.82
CA GLN A 245 -19.31 -0.02 -6.38
C GLN A 245 -19.82 0.11 -4.93
N ARG A 246 -20.91 -0.60 -4.60
CA ARG A 246 -21.43 -0.65 -3.23
C ARG A 246 -20.45 -1.26 -2.25
N ALA A 247 -19.77 -2.33 -2.66
CA ALA A 247 -18.73 -2.94 -1.85
C ALA A 247 -17.59 -1.95 -1.58
N ALA A 248 -17.13 -1.18 -2.58
CA ALA A 248 -16.11 -0.15 -2.41
C ALA A 248 -16.54 0.90 -1.36
N ALA A 249 -17.77 1.40 -1.45
CA ALA A 249 -18.31 2.34 -0.47
C ALA A 249 -18.32 1.74 0.95
N MET A 250 -18.83 0.52 1.11
CA MET A 250 -18.89 -0.16 2.42
C MET A 250 -17.49 -0.46 2.97
N TYR A 251 -16.53 -0.87 2.13
CA TYR A 251 -15.15 -1.07 2.59
C TYR A 251 -14.49 0.24 3.02
N SER A 252 -14.79 1.37 2.38
CA SER A 252 -14.30 2.69 2.82
C SER A 252 -14.78 3.01 4.24
N LEU A 253 -16.05 2.75 4.54
CA LEU A 253 -16.63 2.96 5.87
C LEU A 253 -16.02 2.00 6.92
N ILE A 254 -16.06 0.70 6.63
CA ILE A 254 -15.61 -0.35 7.55
C ILE A 254 -14.09 -0.26 7.83
N ALA A 255 -13.29 -0.04 6.78
CA ALA A 255 -11.85 0.06 6.94
C ALA A 255 -11.46 1.30 7.73
N THR A 256 -12.11 2.44 7.48
CA THR A 256 -11.87 3.68 8.23
C THR A 256 -12.26 3.54 9.69
N ALA A 257 -13.40 2.92 10.01
CA ALA A 257 -13.78 2.64 11.39
C ALA A 257 -12.71 1.79 12.10
N LYS A 258 -12.27 0.69 11.47
CA LYS A 258 -11.22 -0.18 12.03
C LYS A 258 -9.87 0.50 12.19
N LEU A 259 -9.48 1.42 11.30
CA LEU A 259 -8.25 2.19 11.40
C LEU A 259 -8.25 3.15 12.61
N ASN A 260 -9.44 3.52 13.09
CA ASN A 260 -9.63 4.37 14.27
C ASN A 260 -10.05 3.57 15.52
N ASP A 261 -9.84 2.25 15.55
CA ASP A 261 -10.17 1.35 16.65
C ASP A 261 -11.67 1.37 17.03
N VAL A 262 -12.54 1.70 16.06
CA VAL A 262 -13.98 1.75 16.22
C VAL A 262 -14.60 0.45 15.69
N ASP A 263 -15.51 -0.16 16.48
CA ASP A 263 -16.30 -1.31 16.02
C ASP A 263 -17.22 -0.88 14.86
N PRO A 264 -17.03 -1.43 13.64
CA PRO A 264 -17.80 -0.97 12.48
C PRO A 264 -19.29 -1.27 12.58
N GLN A 265 -19.69 -2.32 13.27
CA GLN A 265 -21.10 -2.70 13.39
C GLN A 265 -21.84 -1.74 14.32
N ALA A 266 -21.28 -1.49 15.50
CA ALA A 266 -21.85 -0.54 16.45
C ALA A 266 -21.91 0.88 15.87
N TRP A 267 -20.82 1.30 15.22
CA TRP A 267 -20.74 2.60 14.55
C TRP A 267 -21.78 2.75 13.44
N LEU A 268 -21.88 1.78 12.51
CA LEU A 268 -22.84 1.85 11.40
C LEU A 268 -24.28 1.81 11.89
N ALA A 269 -24.59 1.05 12.96
CA ALA A 269 -25.92 1.04 13.55
C ALA A 269 -26.31 2.43 14.07
N ASP A 270 -25.42 3.10 14.81
CA ASP A 270 -25.65 4.45 15.32
C ASP A 270 -25.74 5.48 14.18
N VAL A 271 -24.85 5.41 13.19
CA VAL A 271 -24.90 6.29 12.00
C VAL A 271 -26.23 6.16 11.29
N LEU A 272 -26.72 4.94 11.03
CA LEU A 272 -27.99 4.71 10.34
C LEU A 272 -29.20 5.19 11.17
N ALA A 273 -29.12 5.11 12.48
CA ALA A 273 -30.17 5.62 13.36
C ALA A 273 -30.26 7.15 13.39
N ARG A 274 -29.13 7.85 13.21
CA ARG A 274 -29.04 9.32 13.42
C ARG A 274 -28.94 10.14 12.16
N ILE A 275 -28.45 9.59 11.05
CA ILE A 275 -28.04 10.35 9.87
C ILE A 275 -29.21 11.14 9.23
N ASN A 276 -30.43 10.62 9.29
CA ASN A 276 -31.60 11.26 8.73
C ASN A 276 -32.05 12.51 9.50
N ASP A 277 -31.72 12.57 10.80
CA ASP A 277 -32.13 13.64 11.71
C ASP A 277 -31.01 14.68 11.92
N LEU A 278 -29.79 14.40 11.40
CA LEU A 278 -28.66 15.29 11.53
C LEU A 278 -28.57 16.26 10.35
N PRO A 279 -28.43 17.57 10.59
CA PRO A 279 -28.18 18.54 9.54
C PRO A 279 -26.79 18.28 8.90
N ALA A 280 -26.66 18.58 7.61
CA ALA A 280 -25.42 18.36 6.84
C ALA A 280 -24.17 19.01 7.46
N SER A 281 -24.33 20.10 8.21
CA SER A 281 -23.27 20.79 8.94
C SER A 281 -22.71 19.98 10.13
N ARG A 282 -23.46 19.02 10.64
CA ARG A 282 -23.10 18.19 11.79
C ARG A 282 -22.67 16.76 11.41
N LEU A 283 -22.62 16.42 10.13
CA LEU A 283 -22.23 15.08 9.68
C LEU A 283 -20.80 14.68 10.12
N ASP A 284 -19.94 15.62 10.45
CA ASP A 284 -18.59 15.36 10.95
C ASP A 284 -18.60 14.66 12.32
N GLU A 285 -19.69 14.79 13.10
CA GLU A 285 -19.87 14.08 14.37
C GLU A 285 -20.03 12.55 14.18
N LEU A 286 -20.46 12.13 12.99
CA LEU A 286 -20.63 10.72 12.64
C LEU A 286 -19.36 10.08 12.06
N LEU A 287 -18.30 10.85 11.82
CA LEU A 287 -17.05 10.30 11.31
C LEU A 287 -16.41 9.37 12.35
N PRO A 288 -15.82 8.24 11.97
CA PRO A 288 -15.30 7.26 12.92
C PRO A 288 -14.39 7.84 14.00
N TRP A 289 -13.54 8.79 13.65
CA TRP A 289 -12.59 9.43 14.56
C TRP A 289 -13.20 10.50 15.49
N ASN A 290 -14.43 10.91 15.24
CA ASN A 290 -15.21 11.83 16.11
C ASN A 290 -16.33 11.11 16.86
N TRP A 291 -16.63 9.87 16.44
CA TRP A 291 -17.76 9.13 16.95
C TRP A 291 -17.56 8.70 18.40
N GLN A 292 -18.60 8.90 19.20
CA GLN A 292 -18.71 8.39 20.55
C GLN A 292 -19.97 7.54 20.65
N PRO A 293 -19.92 6.33 21.26
CA PRO A 293 -21.10 5.51 21.46
C PRO A 293 -22.17 6.27 22.25
N THR A 294 -23.36 6.42 21.68
CA THR A 294 -24.52 6.93 22.41
C THR A 294 -25.06 5.78 23.25
N GLY A 295 -24.75 5.76 24.57
CA GLY A 295 -25.35 4.77 25.45
C GLY A 295 -24.45 4.05 26.43
N LEU A 296 -23.24 4.49 26.71
CA LEU A 296 -22.50 4.18 27.93
C LEU A 296 -22.52 5.38 28.87
N ALA A 297 -23.73 5.85 29.22
CA ALA A 297 -23.92 6.51 30.52
C ALA A 297 -23.83 5.40 31.56
N ALA A 298 -22.81 5.50 32.42
CA ALA A 298 -22.53 4.58 33.52
C ALA A 298 -23.72 4.38 34.48
#